data_327ec361126900644fd5d595bd56d356
#
_entry.id   327ec361126900644fd5d595bd56d356
#
_cell.length_a   1.000
_cell.length_b   1.000
_cell.length_c   1.000
_cell.angle_alpha   90.00
_cell.angle_beta   90.00
_cell.angle_gamma   90.00
#
_symmetry.space_group_name_H-M   'P 1'
#
loop_
_entity.id
_entity.type
_entity.pdbx_description
1 polymer ?
#
loop_
_entity_poly.entity_id
_entity_poly.type
_entity_poly.pdbx_seq_one_letter_code
_entity_poly.pdbx_strand_id
1 'polypeptide(L)'
;MEYKSFNNKELEILRNAIDNVTTELGKKQVRSNEVKDIIDILENFLRTHKILCYGGTAVNNILPEQDRFYNRNVEIPDYDFFSSNALELAKKLADMYYNNGYKEVEAKAGVHSGTYKVYVNFIPIADITFLDKELFNSLYKKSIKINAINYCPPNFLRMAMYLELSRPYGDITRWEKILKRLILLNKNYPLKGINCTNQDFQRNYEGTIDSRNKIYEIVRNSAINQGLVFFGGYAASLYGKYMPKTFKKAIENIPDFDILAENPLTSANIIKEQLNYEGYKNIKIIKKKSIGEYINSHYEIVVVENKVKDVIAYIYETTACHSYNVIYLNNFKIRVASIDTML
;
A
#
# COMPACT_ATOMS: atom_id res chain seq x y z
N MET A 1 -5.88 -39.99 23.20
CA MET A 1 -4.90 -38.86 23.31
C MET A 1 -3.53 -39.22 22.72
N GLU A 2 -3.08 -40.44 22.72
CA GLU A 2 -1.77 -40.91 22.19
C GLU A 2 -1.64 -40.79 20.65
N TYR A 3 -2.69 -41.01 19.90
CA TYR A 3 -2.66 -40.97 18.42
C TYR A 3 -2.34 -39.57 17.83
N LYS A 4 -2.77 -38.48 18.50
CA LYS A 4 -2.46 -37.12 18.08
C LYS A 4 -1.00 -36.71 18.35
N SER A 5 -0.37 -37.28 19.37
CA SER A 5 1.03 -36.96 19.71
C SER A 5 2.02 -37.65 18.77
N PHE A 6 1.70 -38.85 18.29
CA PHE A 6 2.53 -39.56 17.34
C PHE A 6 2.57 -38.91 15.97
N ASN A 7 1.40 -38.51 15.42
CA ASN A 7 1.30 -37.78 14.16
C ASN A 7 2.03 -36.43 14.17
N ASN A 8 2.06 -35.75 15.31
CA ASN A 8 2.79 -34.48 15.41
C ASN A 8 4.31 -34.65 15.36
N LYS A 9 4.84 -35.74 15.98
CA LYS A 9 6.27 -36.06 15.92
C LYS A 9 6.72 -36.48 14.53
N GLU A 10 5.94 -37.29 13.83
CA GLU A 10 6.24 -37.66 12.43
C GLU A 10 6.24 -36.48 11.50
N LEU A 11 5.25 -35.56 11.65
CA LEU A 11 5.19 -34.33 10.90
C LEU A 11 6.38 -33.41 11.20
N GLU A 12 6.82 -33.32 12.44
CA GLU A 12 8.00 -32.54 12.83
C GLU A 12 9.28 -33.13 12.23
N ILE A 13 9.45 -34.45 12.27
CA ILE A 13 10.59 -35.17 11.64
C ILE A 13 10.58 -34.91 10.13
N LEU A 14 9.42 -35.03 9.48
CA LEU A 14 9.29 -34.81 8.05
C LEU A 14 9.61 -33.37 7.68
N ARG A 15 9.11 -32.40 8.44
CA ARG A 15 9.42 -30.95 8.23
C ARG A 15 10.91 -30.69 8.35
N ASN A 16 11.55 -31.20 9.40
CA ASN A 16 13.00 -31.07 9.60
C ASN A 16 13.79 -31.72 8.45
N ALA A 17 13.36 -32.86 7.95
CA ALA A 17 13.98 -33.51 6.80
C ALA A 17 13.82 -32.66 5.52
N ILE A 18 12.61 -32.14 5.26
CA ILE A 18 12.34 -31.27 4.12
C ILE A 18 13.20 -30.00 4.21
N ASP A 19 13.27 -29.34 5.36
CA ASP A 19 14.06 -28.13 5.57
C ASP A 19 15.56 -28.38 5.35
N ASN A 20 16.07 -29.51 5.82
CA ASN A 20 17.47 -29.91 5.61
C ASN A 20 17.76 -30.14 4.12
N VAL A 21 16.91 -30.93 3.42
CA VAL A 21 17.08 -31.21 1.99
C VAL A 21 16.97 -29.92 1.17
N THR A 22 15.98 -29.06 1.48
CA THR A 22 15.79 -27.76 0.83
C THR A 22 17.03 -26.88 1.02
N THR A 23 17.58 -26.87 2.23
CA THR A 23 18.79 -26.10 2.55
C THR A 23 20.01 -26.60 1.76
N GLU A 24 20.22 -27.91 1.67
CA GLU A 24 21.35 -28.48 0.93
C GLU A 24 21.21 -28.28 -0.59
N LEU A 25 20.00 -28.43 -1.14
CA LEU A 25 19.72 -28.12 -2.55
C LEU A 25 19.96 -26.64 -2.84
N GLY A 26 19.48 -25.75 -1.97
CA GLY A 26 19.69 -24.32 -2.07
C GLY A 26 21.19 -23.96 -2.07
N LYS A 27 21.98 -24.52 -1.14
CA LYS A 27 23.42 -24.32 -1.10
C LYS A 27 24.12 -24.76 -2.42
N LYS A 28 23.71 -25.90 -2.96
CA LYS A 28 24.27 -26.41 -4.23
C LYS A 28 23.93 -25.48 -5.40
N GLN A 29 22.71 -24.99 -5.45
CA GLN A 29 22.23 -24.09 -6.50
C GLN A 29 22.92 -22.72 -6.44
N VAL A 30 22.99 -22.10 -5.26
CA VAL A 30 23.64 -20.80 -5.07
C VAL A 30 25.15 -20.83 -5.32
N ARG A 31 25.80 -21.97 -5.09
CA ARG A 31 27.25 -22.15 -5.36
C ARG A 31 27.58 -22.33 -6.83
N SER A 32 26.63 -22.54 -7.70
CA SER A 32 26.82 -22.62 -9.14
C SER A 32 27.41 -21.29 -9.65
N ASN A 33 28.47 -21.36 -10.45
CA ASN A 33 29.06 -20.18 -11.06
C ASN A 33 28.04 -19.48 -11.98
N GLU A 34 27.22 -20.27 -12.66
CA GLU A 34 26.16 -19.75 -13.53
C GLU A 34 25.15 -18.88 -12.77
N VAL A 35 24.67 -19.34 -11.60
CA VAL A 35 23.73 -18.57 -10.77
C VAL A 35 24.37 -17.28 -10.25
N LYS A 36 25.65 -17.34 -9.87
CA LYS A 36 26.38 -16.13 -9.47
C LYS A 36 26.48 -15.12 -10.59
N ASP A 37 26.84 -15.55 -11.80
CA ASP A 37 26.94 -14.69 -12.98
C ASP A 37 25.58 -14.06 -13.30
N ILE A 38 24.49 -14.85 -13.23
CA ILE A 38 23.12 -14.34 -13.40
C ILE A 38 22.81 -13.23 -12.40
N ILE A 39 23.10 -13.46 -11.12
CA ILE A 39 22.83 -12.47 -10.08
C ILE A 39 23.72 -11.23 -10.22
N ASP A 40 24.99 -11.38 -10.58
CA ASP A 40 25.91 -10.25 -10.77
C ASP A 40 25.46 -9.35 -11.93
N ILE A 41 24.98 -9.95 -13.04
CA ILE A 41 24.39 -9.21 -14.15
C ILE A 41 23.17 -8.43 -13.70
N LEU A 42 22.25 -9.07 -12.93
CA LEU A 42 21.06 -8.41 -12.39
C LEU A 42 21.43 -7.27 -11.45
N GLU A 43 22.30 -7.51 -10.48
CA GLU A 43 22.71 -6.47 -9.54
C GLU A 43 23.40 -5.29 -10.24
N ASN A 44 24.18 -5.54 -11.29
CA ASN A 44 24.75 -4.48 -12.11
C ASN A 44 23.66 -3.67 -12.85
N PHE A 45 22.64 -4.36 -13.37
CA PHE A 45 21.47 -3.70 -13.94
C PHE A 45 20.76 -2.81 -12.91
N LEU A 46 20.55 -3.30 -11.68
CA LEU A 46 19.91 -2.54 -10.59
C LEU A 46 20.72 -1.30 -10.20
N ARG A 47 22.07 -1.37 -10.27
CA ARG A 47 22.96 -0.23 -9.95
C ARG A 47 22.98 0.84 -11.03
N THR A 48 22.78 0.47 -12.28
CA THR A 48 22.94 1.34 -13.45
C THR A 48 21.65 1.93 -13.98
N HIS A 49 20.50 1.40 -13.55
CA HIS A 49 19.18 1.87 -14.02
C HIS A 49 18.42 2.60 -12.90
N LYS A 50 17.54 3.51 -13.32
CA LYS A 50 16.64 4.23 -12.39
C LYS A 50 15.48 3.33 -11.99
N ILE A 51 15.68 2.55 -10.95
CA ILE A 51 14.75 1.58 -10.39
C ILE A 51 14.65 1.75 -8.89
N LEU A 52 13.65 1.10 -8.28
CA LEU A 52 13.39 1.19 -6.85
C LEU A 52 12.99 -0.19 -6.30
N CYS A 53 13.90 -0.86 -5.61
CA CYS A 53 13.64 -2.19 -5.07
C CYS A 53 12.63 -2.15 -3.93
N TYR A 54 11.71 -3.12 -3.92
CA TYR A 54 10.71 -3.33 -2.88
C TYR A 54 10.62 -4.81 -2.49
N GLY A 55 9.59 -5.23 -1.76
CA GLY A 55 9.39 -6.62 -1.39
C GLY A 55 10.34 -7.13 -0.32
N GLY A 56 10.47 -8.46 -0.25
CA GLY A 56 11.23 -9.13 0.80
C GLY A 56 12.72 -8.82 0.78
N THR A 57 13.33 -8.84 -0.40
CA THR A 57 14.77 -8.56 -0.57
C THR A 57 15.09 -7.11 -0.20
N ALA A 58 14.20 -6.16 -0.49
CA ALA A 58 14.39 -4.78 -0.09
C ALA A 58 14.34 -4.63 1.43
N VAL A 59 13.35 -5.22 2.11
CA VAL A 59 13.28 -5.21 3.59
C VAL A 59 14.55 -5.81 4.17
N ASN A 60 14.97 -7.00 3.70
CA ASN A 60 16.16 -7.69 4.19
C ASN A 60 17.42 -6.84 4.05
N ASN A 61 17.59 -6.18 2.90
CA ASN A 61 18.82 -5.46 2.59
C ASN A 61 18.96 -4.13 3.32
N ILE A 62 17.85 -3.47 3.71
CA ILE A 62 17.91 -2.27 4.52
C ILE A 62 18.08 -2.56 6.02
N LEU A 63 17.83 -3.79 6.47
CA LEU A 63 18.03 -4.19 7.87
C LEU A 63 19.53 -4.36 8.19
N PRO A 64 19.92 -4.09 9.45
CA PRO A 64 21.26 -4.43 9.93
C PRO A 64 21.47 -5.94 9.85
N GLU A 65 22.72 -6.35 9.69
CA GLU A 65 23.11 -7.72 9.37
C GLU A 65 22.52 -8.77 10.32
N GLN A 66 22.50 -8.49 11.62
CA GLN A 66 21.97 -9.39 12.66
C GLN A 66 20.44 -9.60 12.60
N ASP A 67 19.71 -8.73 11.92
CA ASP A 67 18.24 -8.79 11.79
C ASP A 67 17.81 -9.25 10.38
N ARG A 68 18.78 -9.57 9.48
CA ARG A 68 18.49 -10.09 8.16
C ARG A 68 17.94 -11.50 8.24
N PHE A 69 16.94 -11.78 7.40
CA PHE A 69 16.24 -13.07 7.40
C PHE A 69 16.50 -13.90 6.14
N TYR A 70 17.15 -13.35 5.11
CA TYR A 70 17.60 -14.11 3.95
C TYR A 70 19.08 -14.45 4.06
N ASN A 71 19.39 -15.71 3.79
CA ASN A 71 20.76 -16.21 3.76
C ASN A 71 21.21 -16.37 2.30
N ARG A 72 22.02 -15.44 1.81
CA ARG A 72 22.57 -15.49 0.44
C ARG A 72 23.42 -16.73 0.12
N ASN A 73 23.85 -17.48 1.11
CA ASN A 73 24.59 -18.73 0.90
C ASN A 73 23.68 -19.94 0.62
N VAL A 74 22.35 -19.75 0.77
CA VAL A 74 21.36 -20.83 0.68
C VAL A 74 20.24 -20.47 -0.30
N GLU A 75 19.93 -19.19 -0.43
CA GLU A 75 18.79 -18.70 -1.22
C GLU A 75 19.24 -17.75 -2.32
N ILE A 76 18.69 -17.93 -3.53
CA ILE A 76 18.83 -16.96 -4.62
C ILE A 76 17.98 -15.74 -4.27
N PRO A 77 18.55 -14.52 -4.29
CA PRO A 77 17.74 -13.34 -4.02
C PRO A 77 16.70 -13.12 -5.13
N ASP A 78 15.45 -12.98 -4.72
CA ASP A 78 14.34 -12.60 -5.58
C ASP A 78 14.21 -11.07 -5.53
N TYR A 79 14.47 -10.42 -6.66
CA TYR A 79 14.45 -8.97 -6.74
C TYR A 79 13.14 -8.45 -7.32
N ASP A 80 12.32 -7.88 -6.42
CA ASP A 80 11.15 -7.10 -6.79
C ASP A 80 11.56 -5.62 -6.95
N PHE A 81 11.26 -4.97 -8.08
CA PHE A 81 11.53 -3.55 -8.23
C PHE A 81 10.49 -2.80 -9.08
N PHE A 82 10.27 -1.56 -8.70
CA PHE A 82 9.40 -0.65 -9.42
C PHE A 82 10.12 0.10 -10.53
N SER A 83 9.37 0.37 -11.58
CA SER A 83 9.74 1.28 -12.66
C SER A 83 8.51 2.01 -13.18
N SER A 84 8.66 3.26 -13.61
CA SER A 84 7.62 3.96 -14.38
C SER A 84 7.53 3.48 -15.83
N ASN A 85 8.38 2.56 -16.24
CA ASN A 85 8.41 1.96 -17.59
C ASN A 85 8.77 0.46 -17.51
N ALA A 86 7.97 -0.29 -16.72
CA ALA A 86 8.30 -1.67 -16.34
C ALA A 86 8.44 -2.62 -17.53
N LEU A 87 7.55 -2.54 -18.54
CA LEU A 87 7.59 -3.40 -19.72
C LEU A 87 8.89 -3.26 -20.49
N GLU A 88 9.28 -2.01 -20.77
CA GLU A 88 10.52 -1.77 -21.55
C GLU A 88 11.76 -2.16 -20.74
N LEU A 89 11.72 -1.99 -19.42
CA LEU A 89 12.81 -2.44 -18.57
C LEU A 89 12.92 -3.97 -18.51
N ALA A 90 11.79 -4.69 -18.52
CA ALA A 90 11.77 -6.14 -18.55
C ALA A 90 12.36 -6.68 -19.87
N LYS A 91 11.97 -6.09 -21.00
CA LYS A 91 12.56 -6.43 -22.30
C LYS A 91 14.06 -6.17 -22.31
N LYS A 92 14.47 -4.98 -21.85
CA LYS A 92 15.88 -4.61 -21.81
C LYS A 92 16.73 -5.54 -20.94
N LEU A 93 16.20 -5.98 -19.80
CA LEU A 93 16.88 -6.94 -18.93
C LEU A 93 17.00 -8.30 -19.62
N ALA A 94 15.93 -8.78 -20.26
CA ALA A 94 15.95 -10.03 -21.04
C ALA A 94 16.96 -9.97 -22.20
N ASP A 95 16.95 -8.89 -22.98
CA ASP A 95 17.90 -8.68 -24.07
C ASP A 95 19.35 -8.66 -23.57
N MET A 96 19.58 -8.08 -22.39
CA MET A 96 20.91 -8.05 -21.79
C MET A 96 21.40 -9.46 -21.44
N TYR A 97 20.55 -10.32 -20.87
CA TYR A 97 20.92 -11.72 -20.63
C TYR A 97 21.16 -12.49 -21.93
N TYR A 98 20.28 -12.32 -22.92
CA TYR A 98 20.47 -12.96 -24.24
C TYR A 98 21.79 -12.56 -24.88
N ASN A 99 22.16 -11.29 -24.85
CA ASN A 99 23.41 -10.78 -25.36
C ASN A 99 24.63 -11.25 -24.56
N ASN A 100 24.47 -11.65 -23.30
CA ASN A 100 25.51 -12.30 -22.51
C ASN A 100 25.59 -13.82 -22.70
N GLY A 101 24.84 -14.37 -23.69
CA GLY A 101 24.96 -15.76 -24.14
C GLY A 101 23.94 -16.72 -23.50
N TYR A 102 23.02 -16.25 -22.66
CA TYR A 102 21.92 -17.07 -22.15
C TYR A 102 20.86 -17.26 -23.24
N LYS A 103 20.49 -18.51 -23.53
CA LYS A 103 19.56 -18.83 -24.63
C LYS A 103 18.10 -18.93 -24.11
N GLU A 104 17.92 -19.47 -22.91
CA GLU A 104 16.61 -19.66 -22.28
C GLU A 104 16.28 -18.42 -21.42
N VAL A 105 15.87 -17.34 -22.09
CA VAL A 105 15.49 -16.07 -21.44
C VAL A 105 14.06 -15.73 -21.78
N GLU A 106 13.25 -15.48 -20.77
CA GLU A 106 11.86 -15.09 -20.93
C GLU A 106 11.55 -13.81 -20.15
N ALA A 107 10.79 -12.89 -20.77
CA ALA A 107 10.11 -11.82 -20.10
C ALA A 107 8.60 -11.94 -20.35
N LYS A 108 7.82 -12.17 -19.33
CA LYS A 108 6.38 -12.38 -19.44
C LYS A 108 5.57 -11.60 -18.40
N ALA A 109 4.30 -11.35 -18.70
CA ALA A 109 3.41 -10.72 -17.74
C ALA A 109 3.24 -11.60 -16.49
N GLY A 110 3.30 -10.97 -15.31
CA GLY A 110 3.00 -11.61 -14.03
C GLY A 110 1.50 -11.75 -13.78
N VAL A 111 1.16 -12.32 -12.63
CA VAL A 111 -0.25 -12.47 -12.22
C VAL A 111 -0.91 -11.12 -11.93
N HIS A 112 -0.12 -10.18 -11.38
CA HIS A 112 -0.60 -8.83 -11.09
C HIS A 112 -0.45 -7.92 -12.32
N SER A 113 -1.49 -7.13 -12.60
CA SER A 113 -1.46 -6.17 -13.69
C SER A 113 -0.27 -5.21 -13.55
N GLY A 114 0.44 -4.97 -14.65
CA GLY A 114 1.62 -4.10 -14.66
C GLY A 114 2.90 -4.72 -14.09
N THR A 115 2.89 -6.00 -13.70
CA THR A 115 4.08 -6.74 -13.26
C THR A 115 4.60 -7.62 -14.40
N TYR A 116 5.89 -7.61 -14.63
CA TYR A 116 6.60 -8.41 -15.61
C TYR A 116 7.69 -9.23 -14.91
N LYS A 117 7.70 -10.54 -15.19
CA LYS A 117 8.67 -11.49 -14.64
C LYS A 117 9.72 -11.81 -15.66
N VAL A 118 10.97 -11.79 -15.24
CA VAL A 118 12.12 -12.18 -16.08
C VAL A 118 12.69 -13.49 -15.55
N TYR A 119 12.88 -14.45 -16.46
CA TYR A 119 13.45 -15.76 -16.20
C TYR A 119 14.71 -15.93 -17.02
N VAL A 120 15.70 -16.58 -16.44
CA VAL A 120 16.94 -17.02 -17.11
C VAL A 120 17.19 -18.46 -16.75
N ASN A 121 17.31 -19.32 -17.78
CA ASN A 121 17.43 -20.78 -17.59
C ASN A 121 16.37 -21.34 -16.62
N PHE A 122 15.11 -20.91 -16.82
CA PHE A 122 13.93 -21.26 -16.01
C PHE A 122 13.96 -20.77 -14.55
N ILE A 123 15.00 -20.02 -14.15
CA ILE A 123 15.10 -19.42 -12.81
C ILE A 123 14.39 -18.06 -12.84
N PRO A 124 13.39 -17.80 -11.99
CA PRO A 124 12.83 -16.47 -11.83
C PRO A 124 13.87 -15.58 -11.16
N ILE A 125 14.23 -14.47 -11.78
CA ILE A 125 15.30 -13.60 -11.28
C ILE A 125 14.80 -12.22 -10.86
N ALA A 126 13.73 -11.74 -11.50
CA ALA A 126 13.21 -10.41 -11.21
C ALA A 126 11.71 -10.29 -11.49
N ASP A 127 11.02 -9.56 -10.62
CA ASP A 127 9.67 -9.08 -10.79
C ASP A 127 9.70 -7.56 -10.95
N ILE A 128 9.32 -7.06 -12.12
CA ILE A 128 9.36 -5.64 -12.48
C ILE A 128 7.94 -5.10 -12.52
N THR A 129 7.59 -4.25 -11.58
CA THR A 129 6.23 -3.72 -11.44
C THR A 129 6.16 -2.25 -11.84
N PHE A 130 5.15 -1.92 -12.62
CA PHE A 130 4.87 -0.55 -13.00
C PHE A 130 4.44 0.26 -11.77
N LEU A 131 5.02 1.45 -11.63
CA LEU A 131 4.60 2.44 -10.65
C LEU A 131 4.41 3.78 -11.35
N ASP A 132 3.29 4.45 -11.04
CA ASP A 132 3.03 5.79 -11.57
C ASP A 132 4.24 6.72 -11.39
N LYS A 133 4.53 7.50 -12.42
CA LYS A 133 5.75 8.33 -12.50
C LYS A 133 5.88 9.33 -11.35
N GLU A 134 4.78 9.92 -10.89
CA GLU A 134 4.82 10.91 -9.81
C GLU A 134 5.14 10.23 -8.49
N LEU A 135 4.47 9.11 -8.20
CA LEU A 135 4.73 8.30 -7.01
C LEU A 135 6.15 7.71 -7.03
N PHE A 136 6.56 7.13 -8.18
CA PHE A 136 7.91 6.62 -8.36
C PHE A 136 8.97 7.69 -8.04
N ASN A 137 8.85 8.88 -8.61
CA ASN A 137 9.81 9.95 -8.39
C ASN A 137 9.81 10.45 -6.93
N SER A 138 8.64 10.50 -6.29
CA SER A 138 8.53 10.87 -4.88
C SER A 138 9.23 9.87 -3.97
N LEU A 139 9.03 8.58 -4.19
CA LEU A 139 9.68 7.51 -3.43
C LEU A 139 11.17 7.43 -3.73
N TYR A 140 11.57 7.58 -5.00
CA TYR A 140 12.96 7.55 -5.42
C TYR A 140 13.82 8.63 -4.75
N LYS A 141 13.26 9.84 -4.57
CA LYS A 141 13.93 10.93 -3.83
C LYS A 141 14.18 10.60 -2.36
N LYS A 142 13.37 9.73 -1.77
CA LYS A 142 13.43 9.30 -0.36
C LYS A 142 14.00 7.89 -0.19
N SER A 143 14.50 7.28 -1.27
CA SER A 143 15.03 5.91 -1.25
C SER A 143 16.26 5.79 -0.37
N ILE A 144 16.44 4.60 0.19
CA ILE A 144 17.68 4.22 0.88
C ILE A 144 18.62 3.63 -0.17
N LYS A 145 19.83 4.14 -0.27
CA LYS A 145 20.84 3.65 -1.23
C LYS A 145 21.89 2.80 -0.50
N ILE A 146 21.98 1.53 -0.88
CA ILE A 146 22.97 0.57 -0.34
C ILE A 146 23.63 -0.12 -1.53
N ASN A 147 24.97 -0.15 -1.57
CA ASN A 147 25.76 -0.73 -2.67
C ASN A 147 25.30 -0.24 -4.06
N ALA A 148 25.01 1.06 -4.16
CA ALA A 148 24.51 1.73 -5.36
C ALA A 148 23.10 1.28 -5.83
N ILE A 149 22.41 0.42 -5.12
CA ILE A 149 21.01 0.01 -5.39
C ILE A 149 20.06 0.86 -4.52
N ASN A 150 18.95 1.30 -5.12
CA ASN A 150 17.94 2.11 -4.41
C ASN A 150 16.80 1.22 -3.90
N TYR A 151 16.49 1.35 -2.62
CA TYR A 151 15.42 0.62 -1.94
C TYR A 151 14.31 1.55 -1.49
N CYS A 152 13.07 1.09 -1.55
CA CYS A 152 11.91 1.84 -1.07
C CYS A 152 12.09 2.31 0.37
N PRO A 153 11.57 3.50 0.72
CA PRO A 153 11.58 3.98 2.10
C PRO A 153 10.86 3.01 3.04
N PRO A 154 11.32 2.87 4.30
CA PRO A 154 10.73 1.94 5.28
C PRO A 154 9.23 2.12 5.47
N ASN A 155 8.74 3.37 5.44
CA ASN A 155 7.31 3.64 5.60
C ASN A 155 6.48 3.12 4.43
N PHE A 156 7.00 3.17 3.20
CA PHE A 156 6.32 2.59 2.04
C PHE A 156 6.31 1.06 2.11
N LEU A 157 7.44 0.44 2.46
CA LEU A 157 7.53 -1.01 2.66
C LEU A 157 6.58 -1.49 3.76
N ARG A 158 6.47 -0.73 4.85
CA ARG A 158 5.53 -0.99 5.94
C ARG A 158 4.08 -0.93 5.47
N MET A 159 3.72 0.12 4.73
CA MET A 159 2.38 0.27 4.15
C MET A 159 2.04 -0.92 3.24
N ALA A 160 2.94 -1.32 2.36
CA ALA A 160 2.73 -2.46 1.45
C ALA A 160 2.50 -3.77 2.23
N MET A 161 3.23 -4.00 3.34
CA MET A 161 3.02 -5.17 4.19
C MET A 161 1.67 -5.12 4.92
N TYR A 162 1.23 -3.96 5.41
CA TYR A 162 -0.11 -3.82 5.99
C TYR A 162 -1.21 -4.06 4.96
N LEU A 163 -1.06 -3.55 3.73
CA LEU A 163 -1.99 -3.83 2.65
C LEU A 163 -2.10 -5.33 2.36
N GLU A 164 -0.99 -6.07 2.35
CA GLU A 164 -1.00 -7.51 2.15
C GLU A 164 -1.71 -8.26 3.29
N LEU A 165 -1.49 -7.84 4.54
CA LEU A 165 -2.15 -8.41 5.72
C LEU A 165 -3.64 -8.06 5.81
N SER A 166 -4.11 -7.02 5.13
CA SER A 166 -5.51 -6.57 5.15
C SER A 166 -6.36 -7.15 4.00
N ARG A 167 -5.76 -7.87 3.06
CA ARG A 167 -6.48 -8.45 1.91
C ARG A 167 -6.99 -9.85 2.23
N PRO A 168 -8.30 -10.06 2.52
CA PRO A 168 -8.83 -11.37 2.90
C PRO A 168 -8.78 -12.40 1.77
N TYR A 169 -8.74 -11.97 0.50
CA TYR A 169 -8.54 -12.80 -0.68
C TYR A 169 -7.06 -12.90 -1.12
N GLY A 170 -6.14 -12.35 -0.34
CA GLY A 170 -4.70 -12.52 -0.55
C GLY A 170 -4.23 -13.92 -0.15
N ASP A 171 -2.96 -14.22 -0.43
CA ASP A 171 -2.33 -15.46 0.01
C ASP A 171 -2.08 -15.45 1.52
N ILE A 172 -3.06 -15.95 2.28
CA ILE A 172 -3.03 -16.01 3.75
C ILE A 172 -1.86 -16.85 4.27
N THR A 173 -1.31 -17.78 3.45
CA THR A 173 -0.16 -18.60 3.85
C THR A 173 1.11 -17.77 4.06
N ARG A 174 1.16 -16.57 3.48
CA ARG A 174 2.27 -15.64 3.61
C ARG A 174 2.16 -14.70 4.81
N TRP A 175 1.00 -14.61 5.49
CA TRP A 175 0.76 -13.61 6.54
C TRP A 175 1.74 -13.73 7.72
N GLU A 176 2.06 -14.93 8.15
CA GLU A 176 3.05 -15.12 9.21
C GLU A 176 4.44 -14.58 8.81
N LYS A 177 4.88 -14.88 7.59
CA LYS A 177 6.13 -14.38 7.02
C LYS A 177 6.14 -12.85 6.92
N ILE A 178 5.03 -12.26 6.47
CA ILE A 178 4.88 -10.81 6.36
C ILE A 178 4.91 -10.14 7.73
N LEU A 179 4.18 -10.68 8.71
CA LEU A 179 4.18 -10.16 10.08
C LEU A 179 5.57 -10.20 10.72
N LYS A 180 6.33 -11.29 10.55
CA LYS A 180 7.72 -11.39 11.03
C LYS A 180 8.61 -10.28 10.44
N ARG A 181 8.51 -10.03 9.13
CA ARG A 181 9.24 -8.95 8.44
C ARG A 181 8.83 -7.57 8.95
N LEU A 182 7.54 -7.36 9.17
CA LEU A 182 6.99 -6.10 9.69
C LEU A 182 7.51 -5.81 11.10
N ILE A 183 7.60 -6.83 11.97
CA ILE A 183 8.17 -6.71 13.33
C ILE A 183 9.63 -6.28 13.25
N LEU A 184 10.44 -6.91 12.40
CA LEU A 184 11.84 -6.56 12.20
C LEU A 184 12.02 -5.14 11.65
N LEU A 185 11.17 -4.76 10.67
CA LEU A 185 11.18 -3.41 10.12
C LEU A 185 10.81 -2.37 11.18
N ASN A 186 9.77 -2.62 12.00
CA ASN A 186 9.35 -1.71 13.06
C ASN A 186 10.40 -1.58 14.18
N LYS A 187 11.12 -2.65 14.48
CA LYS A 187 12.23 -2.64 15.45
C LYS A 187 13.36 -1.70 14.99
N ASN A 188 13.76 -1.77 13.73
CA ASN A 188 14.91 -1.06 13.20
C ASN A 188 14.58 0.33 12.64
N TYR A 189 13.37 0.51 12.17
CA TYR A 189 12.82 1.76 11.63
C TYR A 189 11.52 2.11 12.35
N PRO A 190 11.55 2.40 13.66
CA PRO A 190 10.35 2.73 14.41
C PRO A 190 9.67 3.96 13.80
N LEU A 191 8.35 3.97 13.82
CA LEU A 191 7.58 5.17 13.55
C LEU A 191 7.98 6.18 14.63
N LYS A 192 8.79 7.15 14.25
CA LYS A 192 9.07 8.30 15.12
C LYS A 192 7.77 9.10 15.17
N GLY A 193 7.01 8.95 16.25
CA GLY A 193 5.96 9.91 16.58
C GLY A 193 6.67 11.26 16.76
N ILE A 194 6.45 12.17 15.83
CA ILE A 194 6.51 13.58 16.16
C ILE A 194 5.44 13.71 17.24
N ASN A 195 5.70 14.51 18.29
CA ASN A 195 4.65 14.89 19.22
C ASN A 195 3.56 15.60 18.40
N CYS A 196 2.65 14.79 17.83
CA CYS A 196 1.53 15.31 17.06
C CYS A 196 0.65 16.06 18.05
N THR A 197 0.55 17.35 17.89
CA THR A 197 -0.45 18.16 18.60
C THR A 197 -1.82 17.87 17.98
N ASN A 198 -2.89 18.20 18.70
CA ASN A 198 -4.26 18.11 18.14
C ASN A 198 -4.40 18.88 16.82
N GLN A 199 -3.56 19.88 16.56
CA GLN A 199 -3.52 20.65 15.32
C GLN A 199 -2.93 19.87 14.14
N ASP A 200 -2.06 18.89 14.38
CA ASP A 200 -1.44 18.09 13.32
C ASP A 200 -2.41 17.09 12.67
N PHE A 201 -3.50 16.77 13.37
CA PHE A 201 -4.58 15.89 12.88
C PHE A 201 -5.79 16.65 12.34
N GLN A 202 -5.80 17.98 12.47
CA GLN A 202 -6.91 18.81 12.05
C GLN A 202 -6.47 19.68 10.89
N ARG A 203 -7.13 19.54 9.74
CA ARG A 203 -7.06 20.58 8.71
C ARG A 203 -7.79 21.82 9.25
N ASN A 204 -7.07 22.93 9.34
CA ASN A 204 -7.69 24.20 9.70
C ASN A 204 -8.57 24.67 8.54
N TYR A 205 -9.87 24.72 8.78
CA TYR A 205 -10.79 25.45 7.90
C TYR A 205 -10.62 26.94 8.18
N GLU A 206 -10.30 27.72 7.16
CA GLU A 206 -10.04 29.17 7.31
C GLU A 206 -11.31 30.04 7.25
N GLY A 207 -12.49 29.44 7.02
CA GLY A 207 -13.79 30.13 7.08
C GLY A 207 -14.27 30.41 8.51
N THR A 208 -15.42 31.08 8.64
CA THR A 208 -16.04 31.31 9.95
C THR A 208 -16.52 30.00 10.57
N ILE A 209 -16.49 29.88 11.89
CA ILE A 209 -16.91 28.66 12.62
C ILE A 209 -18.37 28.30 12.27
N ASP A 210 -19.25 29.27 12.15
CA ASP A 210 -20.67 29.05 11.82
C ASP A 210 -20.86 28.55 10.37
N SER A 211 -20.15 29.13 9.41
CA SER A 211 -20.14 28.70 8.00
C SER A 211 -19.64 27.24 7.89
N ARG A 212 -18.55 26.94 8.57
CA ARG A 212 -17.98 25.58 8.60
C ARG A 212 -18.97 24.53 9.13
N ASN A 213 -19.61 24.79 10.25
CA ASN A 213 -20.53 23.83 10.86
C ASN A 213 -21.72 23.55 9.94
N LYS A 214 -22.29 24.58 9.29
CA LYS A 214 -23.38 24.43 8.33
C LYS A 214 -22.95 23.65 7.09
N ILE A 215 -21.82 23.99 6.49
CA ILE A 215 -21.26 23.25 5.34
C ILE A 215 -21.06 21.79 5.69
N TYR A 216 -20.46 21.51 6.85
CA TYR A 216 -20.24 20.16 7.35
C TYR A 216 -21.56 19.36 7.47
N GLU A 217 -22.60 19.96 8.05
CA GLU A 217 -23.91 19.32 8.18
C GLU A 217 -24.56 19.05 6.82
N ILE A 218 -24.52 19.98 5.89
CA ILE A 218 -25.09 19.85 4.55
C ILE A 218 -24.40 18.69 3.82
N VAL A 219 -23.07 18.65 3.80
CA VAL A 219 -22.30 17.61 3.12
C VAL A 219 -22.57 16.25 3.73
N ARG A 220 -22.52 16.14 5.07
CA ARG A 220 -22.83 14.90 5.80
C ARG A 220 -24.23 14.40 5.50
N ASN A 221 -25.23 15.26 5.63
CA ASN A 221 -26.62 14.87 5.44
C ASN A 221 -26.90 14.49 3.99
N SER A 222 -26.31 15.21 3.03
CA SER A 222 -26.39 14.87 1.62
C SER A 222 -25.82 13.48 1.32
N ALA A 223 -24.64 13.18 1.87
CA ALA A 223 -24.01 11.87 1.70
C ALA A 223 -24.82 10.75 2.36
N ILE A 224 -25.39 10.98 3.54
CA ILE A 224 -26.28 10.03 4.23
C ILE A 224 -27.54 9.76 3.40
N ASN A 225 -28.20 10.80 2.89
CA ASN A 225 -29.42 10.68 2.09
C ASN A 225 -29.19 9.93 0.77
N GLN A 226 -27.99 10.05 0.18
CA GLN A 226 -27.59 9.28 -0.98
C GLN A 226 -27.19 7.83 -0.63
N GLY A 227 -27.11 7.47 0.66
CA GLY A 227 -26.70 6.14 1.12
C GLY A 227 -25.22 5.84 0.84
N LEU A 228 -24.38 6.86 0.77
CA LEU A 228 -22.94 6.71 0.54
C LEU A 228 -22.23 6.13 1.75
N VAL A 229 -21.05 5.54 1.54
CA VAL A 229 -20.27 4.90 2.61
C VAL A 229 -19.12 5.82 3.04
N PHE A 230 -19.10 6.21 4.30
CA PHE A 230 -18.03 7.01 4.87
C PHE A 230 -16.86 6.11 5.25
N PHE A 231 -15.62 6.59 5.03
CA PHE A 231 -14.40 5.97 5.51
C PHE A 231 -13.42 7.04 6.03
N GLY A 232 -12.17 6.69 6.28
CA GLY A 232 -11.17 7.65 6.75
C GLY A 232 -11.47 8.23 8.12
N GLY A 233 -11.15 9.52 8.31
CA GLY A 233 -11.21 10.17 9.61
C GLY A 233 -12.60 10.25 10.23
N TYR A 234 -13.64 10.58 9.44
CA TYR A 234 -14.99 10.62 9.96
C TYR A 234 -15.49 9.23 10.41
N ALA A 235 -15.24 8.19 9.62
CA ALA A 235 -15.56 6.82 10.00
C ALA A 235 -14.83 6.39 11.29
N ALA A 236 -13.53 6.72 11.39
CA ALA A 236 -12.74 6.47 12.59
C ALA A 236 -13.33 7.16 13.83
N SER A 237 -13.86 8.39 13.70
CA SER A 237 -14.51 9.10 14.80
C SER A 237 -15.77 8.39 15.31
N LEU A 238 -16.55 7.78 14.41
CA LEU A 238 -17.75 7.02 14.77
C LEU A 238 -17.41 5.71 15.49
N TYR A 239 -16.26 5.12 15.23
CA TYR A 239 -15.72 3.99 16.00
C TYR A 239 -15.00 4.42 17.29
N GLY A 240 -14.92 5.72 17.57
CA GLY A 240 -14.17 6.29 18.70
C GLY A 240 -14.56 5.78 20.08
N LYS A 241 -15.74 5.16 20.24
CA LYS A 241 -16.16 4.51 21.51
C LYS A 241 -15.24 3.36 21.92
N TYR A 242 -14.50 2.78 20.98
CA TYR A 242 -13.54 1.69 21.20
C TYR A 242 -12.09 2.19 21.35
N MET A 243 -11.87 3.49 21.22
CA MET A 243 -10.53 4.10 21.26
C MET A 243 -10.22 4.71 22.63
N PRO A 244 -8.92 4.82 23.00
CA PRO A 244 -8.49 5.59 24.17
C PRO A 244 -9.00 7.04 24.11
N LYS A 245 -9.37 7.61 25.27
CA LYS A 245 -9.96 8.97 25.37
C LYS A 245 -9.10 10.06 24.72
N THR A 246 -7.78 9.90 24.74
CA THR A 246 -6.83 10.84 24.10
C THR A 246 -6.98 10.88 22.59
N PHE A 247 -7.18 9.73 21.95
CA PHE A 247 -7.40 9.63 20.49
C PHE A 247 -8.79 10.14 20.11
N LYS A 248 -9.80 9.87 20.94
CA LYS A 248 -11.16 10.33 20.68
C LYS A 248 -11.25 11.84 20.49
N LYS A 249 -10.60 12.62 21.37
CA LYS A 249 -10.56 14.09 21.26
C LYS A 249 -9.85 14.59 20.00
N ALA A 250 -8.83 13.86 19.52
CA ALA A 250 -8.09 14.24 18.32
C ALA A 250 -8.89 14.08 17.02
N ILE A 251 -9.88 13.16 17.01
CA ILE A 251 -10.69 12.83 15.82
C ILE A 251 -12.08 13.50 15.82
N GLU A 252 -12.48 14.15 16.91
CA GLU A 252 -13.83 14.75 17.05
C GLU A 252 -14.11 15.93 16.10
N ASN A 253 -13.09 16.56 15.52
CA ASN A 253 -13.20 17.77 14.69
C ASN A 253 -12.55 17.61 13.31
N ILE A 254 -12.87 16.55 12.57
CA ILE A 254 -12.35 16.36 11.22
C ILE A 254 -13.16 17.21 10.24
N PRO A 255 -12.53 18.13 9.49
CA PRO A 255 -13.23 19.10 8.67
C PRO A 255 -13.62 18.59 7.28
N ASP A 256 -13.24 17.38 6.90
CA ASP A 256 -13.50 16.80 5.58
C ASP A 256 -14.09 15.39 5.68
N PHE A 257 -14.69 14.94 4.59
CA PHE A 257 -15.28 13.61 4.49
C PHE A 257 -14.59 12.81 3.40
N ASP A 258 -14.21 11.58 3.72
CA ASP A 258 -13.83 10.55 2.77
C ASP A 258 -15.03 9.65 2.51
N ILE A 259 -15.45 9.54 1.25
CA ILE A 259 -16.72 8.90 0.87
C ILE A 259 -16.47 7.97 -0.31
N LEU A 260 -17.05 6.75 -0.25
CA LEU A 260 -17.11 5.82 -1.35
C LEU A 260 -18.47 5.96 -2.06
N ALA A 261 -18.45 6.05 -3.39
CA ALA A 261 -19.64 6.14 -4.22
C ALA A 261 -19.48 5.34 -5.52
N GLU A 262 -20.55 4.69 -5.98
CA GLU A 262 -20.56 4.01 -7.29
C GLU A 262 -20.45 5.02 -8.45
N ASN A 263 -21.08 6.19 -8.30
CA ASN A 263 -21.06 7.28 -9.27
C ASN A 263 -20.56 8.57 -8.60
N PRO A 264 -19.24 8.72 -8.38
CA PRO A 264 -18.69 9.81 -7.57
C PRO A 264 -18.97 11.20 -8.16
N LEU A 265 -19.01 11.36 -9.48
CA LEU A 265 -19.35 12.64 -10.10
C LEU A 265 -20.80 13.06 -9.84
N THR A 266 -21.73 12.13 -9.98
CA THR A 266 -23.15 12.38 -9.70
C THR A 266 -23.35 12.75 -8.23
N SER A 267 -22.72 12.00 -7.31
CA SER A 267 -22.78 12.27 -5.88
C SER A 267 -22.17 13.64 -5.53
N ALA A 268 -21.05 14.00 -6.15
CA ALA A 268 -20.42 15.32 -5.97
C ALA A 268 -21.33 16.46 -6.46
N ASN A 269 -22.00 16.28 -7.60
CA ASN A 269 -22.93 17.28 -8.13
C ASN A 269 -24.12 17.49 -7.20
N ILE A 270 -24.72 16.42 -6.67
CA ILE A 270 -25.85 16.51 -5.73
C ILE A 270 -25.43 17.29 -4.47
N ILE A 271 -24.25 17.01 -3.91
CA ILE A 271 -23.73 17.76 -2.75
C ILE A 271 -23.53 19.24 -3.11
N LYS A 272 -22.94 19.51 -4.28
CA LYS A 272 -22.74 20.88 -4.74
C LYS A 272 -24.05 21.64 -4.92
N GLU A 273 -25.06 21.01 -5.51
CA GLU A 273 -26.39 21.61 -5.70
C GLU A 273 -27.04 21.95 -4.37
N GLN A 274 -26.94 21.08 -3.36
CA GLN A 274 -27.46 21.36 -2.03
C GLN A 274 -26.70 22.52 -1.35
N LEU A 275 -25.38 22.57 -1.47
CA LEU A 275 -24.60 23.69 -0.96
C LEU A 275 -24.98 25.00 -1.66
N ASN A 276 -25.18 24.98 -2.97
CA ASN A 276 -25.64 26.15 -3.73
C ASN A 276 -27.03 26.62 -3.30
N TYR A 277 -27.95 25.67 -3.02
CA TYR A 277 -29.31 25.97 -2.54
C TYR A 277 -29.27 26.67 -1.19
N GLU A 278 -28.38 26.28 -0.30
CA GLU A 278 -28.15 26.88 1.02
C GLU A 278 -27.31 28.20 0.95
N GLY A 279 -27.01 28.68 -0.26
CA GLY A 279 -26.38 29.98 -0.47
C GLY A 279 -24.86 29.97 -0.68
N TYR A 280 -24.20 28.80 -0.64
CA TYR A 280 -22.75 28.67 -0.88
C TYR A 280 -22.47 28.57 -2.38
N LYS A 281 -22.10 29.68 -3.04
CA LYS A 281 -21.99 29.78 -4.52
C LYS A 281 -20.62 29.41 -5.09
N ASN A 282 -19.57 29.42 -4.28
CA ASN A 282 -18.19 29.23 -4.76
C ASN A 282 -17.71 27.78 -4.59
N ILE A 283 -18.53 26.82 -5.06
CA ILE A 283 -18.22 25.39 -4.94
C ILE A 283 -17.65 24.88 -6.26
N LYS A 284 -16.48 24.24 -6.18
CA LYS A 284 -15.81 23.59 -7.32
C LYS A 284 -15.72 22.09 -7.10
N ILE A 285 -15.91 21.32 -8.18
CA ILE A 285 -15.65 19.89 -8.22
C ILE A 285 -14.39 19.69 -9.04
N ILE A 286 -13.36 19.06 -8.45
CA ILE A 286 -12.08 18.81 -9.10
C ILE A 286 -11.89 17.30 -9.23
N LYS A 287 -11.77 16.82 -10.47
CA LYS A 287 -11.45 15.41 -10.73
C LYS A 287 -9.97 15.16 -10.50
N LYS A 288 -9.64 14.14 -9.72
CA LYS A 288 -8.30 13.58 -9.54
C LYS A 288 -8.20 12.21 -10.20
N LYS A 289 -7.13 11.99 -10.93
CA LYS A 289 -6.86 10.69 -11.54
C LYS A 289 -6.35 9.71 -10.50
N SER A 290 -6.56 8.43 -10.75
CA SER A 290 -5.96 7.35 -9.95
C SER A 290 -4.42 7.42 -9.99
N ILE A 291 -3.79 7.00 -8.90
CA ILE A 291 -2.32 6.82 -8.82
C ILE A 291 -2.07 5.32 -8.68
N GLY A 292 -1.88 4.65 -9.82
CA GLY A 292 -1.74 3.21 -9.88
C GLY A 292 -2.90 2.48 -9.19
N GLU A 293 -2.58 1.43 -8.44
CA GLU A 293 -3.54 0.68 -7.61
C GLU A 293 -3.67 1.26 -6.18
N TYR A 294 -2.92 2.30 -5.84
CA TYR A 294 -2.83 2.81 -4.46
C TYR A 294 -3.88 3.86 -4.11
N ILE A 295 -4.24 4.70 -5.08
CA ILE A 295 -5.25 5.74 -4.87
C ILE A 295 -6.20 5.72 -6.06
N ASN A 296 -7.48 5.47 -5.79
CA ASN A 296 -8.51 5.46 -6.82
C ASN A 296 -8.79 6.87 -7.34
N SER A 297 -9.35 6.94 -8.56
CA SER A 297 -9.88 8.19 -9.07
C SER A 297 -10.96 8.72 -8.12
N HIS A 298 -10.95 10.03 -7.91
CA HIS A 298 -11.90 10.66 -6.99
C HIS A 298 -12.22 12.10 -7.41
N TYR A 299 -13.23 12.65 -6.77
CA TYR A 299 -13.63 14.03 -6.94
C TYR A 299 -13.51 14.77 -5.61
N GLU A 300 -12.79 15.89 -5.63
CA GLU A 300 -12.72 16.81 -4.50
C GLU A 300 -13.84 17.83 -4.61
N ILE A 301 -14.60 18.04 -3.54
CA ILE A 301 -15.53 19.17 -3.41
C ILE A 301 -14.79 20.26 -2.65
N VAL A 302 -14.57 21.40 -3.32
CA VAL A 302 -13.77 22.51 -2.83
C VAL A 302 -14.65 23.72 -2.64
N VAL A 303 -14.66 24.28 -1.45
CA VAL A 303 -15.23 25.61 -1.16
C VAL A 303 -14.13 26.66 -1.34
N VAL A 304 -14.48 27.77 -1.98
CA VAL A 304 -13.56 28.89 -2.16
C VAL A 304 -14.10 30.12 -1.44
N GLU A 305 -13.52 30.45 -0.30
CA GLU A 305 -13.83 31.67 0.46
C GLU A 305 -12.56 32.54 0.61
N ASN A 306 -12.68 33.84 0.41
CA ASN A 306 -11.58 34.79 0.60
C ASN A 306 -10.26 34.42 -0.10
N LYS A 307 -10.33 33.83 -1.31
CA LYS A 307 -9.20 33.27 -2.09
C LYS A 307 -8.56 31.98 -1.49
N VAL A 308 -9.06 31.50 -0.39
CA VAL A 308 -8.65 30.23 0.20
C VAL A 308 -9.49 29.09 -0.38
N LYS A 309 -8.87 27.94 -0.61
CA LYS A 309 -9.50 26.75 -1.17
C LYS A 309 -9.46 25.66 -0.11
N ASP A 310 -10.63 25.32 0.42
CA ASP A 310 -10.79 24.23 1.37
C ASP A 310 -11.48 23.03 0.71
N VAL A 311 -10.88 21.86 0.80
CA VAL A 311 -11.52 20.61 0.39
C VAL A 311 -12.40 20.13 1.55
N ILE A 312 -13.70 19.98 1.30
CA ILE A 312 -14.68 19.57 2.31
C ILE A 312 -15.12 18.11 2.18
N ALA A 313 -14.94 17.52 1.00
CA ALA A 313 -15.19 16.09 0.78
C ALA A 313 -14.32 15.55 -0.36
N TYR A 314 -13.91 14.30 -0.19
CA TYR A 314 -13.28 13.45 -1.19
C TYR A 314 -14.24 12.31 -1.51
N ILE A 315 -14.68 12.21 -2.77
CA ILE A 315 -15.60 11.15 -3.20
C ILE A 315 -14.88 10.22 -4.15
N TYR A 316 -14.59 9.02 -3.66
CA TYR A 316 -13.82 8.00 -4.35
C TYR A 316 -14.72 7.03 -5.11
N GLU A 317 -14.24 6.60 -6.27
CA GLU A 317 -14.85 5.53 -7.04
C GLU A 317 -14.61 4.19 -6.34
N THR A 318 -15.67 3.38 -6.22
CA THR A 318 -15.56 2.02 -5.70
C THR A 318 -15.03 1.10 -6.80
N THR A 319 -13.92 0.42 -6.54
CA THR A 319 -13.34 -0.56 -7.48
C THR A 319 -13.69 -2.00 -7.13
N ALA A 320 -14.33 -2.21 -5.98
CA ALA A 320 -14.78 -3.51 -5.48
C ALA A 320 -15.99 -3.34 -4.55
N CYS A 321 -16.59 -4.46 -4.16
CA CYS A 321 -17.58 -4.48 -3.08
C CYS A 321 -16.85 -4.26 -1.75
N HIS A 322 -17.16 -3.17 -1.07
CA HIS A 322 -16.61 -2.83 0.23
C HIS A 322 -17.62 -3.18 1.33
N SER A 323 -17.16 -3.83 2.38
CA SER A 323 -17.99 -4.09 3.55
C SER A 323 -18.18 -2.81 4.37
N TYR A 324 -19.39 -2.62 4.92
CA TYR A 324 -19.72 -1.49 5.76
C TYR A 324 -20.63 -1.90 6.92
N ASN A 325 -20.53 -1.17 8.01
CA ASN A 325 -21.46 -1.25 9.13
C ASN A 325 -22.48 -0.13 9.05
N VAL A 326 -23.65 -0.36 9.65
CA VAL A 326 -24.68 0.67 9.83
C VAL A 326 -24.63 1.18 11.26
N ILE A 327 -24.35 2.47 11.41
CA ILE A 327 -24.33 3.15 12.71
C ILE A 327 -25.54 4.10 12.77
N TYR A 328 -26.28 4.05 13.87
CA TYR A 328 -27.39 4.96 14.14
C TYR A 328 -26.90 6.07 15.07
N LEU A 329 -26.98 7.31 14.61
CA LEU A 329 -26.61 8.50 15.37
C LEU A 329 -27.67 9.59 15.17
N ASN A 330 -28.30 10.06 16.24
CA ASN A 330 -29.31 11.12 16.20
C ASN A 330 -30.38 10.93 15.08
N ASN A 331 -30.96 9.73 15.00
CA ASN A 331 -31.93 9.30 13.99
C ASN A 331 -31.39 9.17 12.54
N PHE A 332 -30.11 9.39 12.30
CA PHE A 332 -29.50 9.13 11.02
C PHE A 332 -28.99 7.69 10.94
N LYS A 333 -29.26 7.05 9.80
CA LYS A 333 -28.71 5.74 9.42
C LYS A 333 -27.47 5.96 8.58
N ILE A 334 -26.28 5.81 9.17
CA ILE A 334 -25.00 6.12 8.53
C ILE A 334 -24.31 4.82 8.11
N ARG A 335 -23.93 4.70 6.83
CA ARG A 335 -23.09 3.61 6.34
C ARG A 335 -21.62 3.98 6.55
N VAL A 336 -20.91 3.15 7.28
CA VAL A 336 -19.51 3.39 7.66
C VAL A 336 -18.70 2.18 7.23
N ALA A 337 -17.66 2.39 6.48
CA ALA A 337 -16.75 1.33 6.06
C ALA A 337 -16.31 0.50 7.28
N SER A 338 -16.28 -0.82 7.14
CA SER A 338 -15.79 -1.69 8.20
C SER A 338 -14.28 -1.46 8.43
N ILE A 339 -13.76 -1.89 9.58
CA ILE A 339 -12.35 -1.67 9.92
C ILE A 339 -11.42 -2.32 8.90
N ASP A 340 -11.78 -3.51 8.41
CA ASP A 340 -11.05 -4.23 7.36
C ASP A 340 -11.07 -3.52 6.00
N THR A 341 -12.15 -2.81 5.68
CA THR A 341 -12.21 -1.95 4.48
C THR A 341 -11.31 -0.71 4.62
N MET A 342 -11.11 -0.20 5.83
CA MET A 342 -10.29 0.99 6.09
C MET A 342 -8.80 0.68 6.27
N LEU A 343 -8.44 -0.57 6.54
CA LEU A 343 -7.06 -1.05 6.64
C LEU A 343 -6.48 -1.40 5.28
#